data_488f7adf9d5698b4970d755124ae0f27
#
_entry.id   488f7adf9d5698b4970d755124ae0f27
#
_cell.length_a   1.000
_cell.length_b   1.000
_cell.length_c   1.000
_cell.angle_alpha   90.00
_cell.angle_beta   90.00
_cell.angle_gamma   90.00
#
_symmetry.space_group_name_H-M   'P 1'
#
loop_
_entity.id
_entity.type
_entity.pdbx_description
1 polymer ?
#
loop_
_entity_poly.entity_id
_entity_poly.type
_entity_poly.pdbx_seq_one_letter_code
_entity_poly.pdbx_strand_id
1 'polypeptide(L)' 'MKSQSINQIRRRFHREWLLIVVEEMNPVTTTPRRGHLLAHSPNRGNIYEAMLRYRKKLTLVTYSDDRLPPGYALAL' A
#
# COMPACT_ATOMS: atom_id res chain seq x y z
N MET A 1 -0.42 -12.38 -12.87
CA MET A 1 -0.76 -12.60 -11.45
C MET A 1 -2.16 -12.12 -11.16
N LYS A 2 -2.90 -12.86 -10.34
CA LYS A 2 -4.24 -12.44 -9.96
C LYS A 2 -4.15 -11.30 -8.95
N SER A 3 -4.93 -10.27 -9.16
CA SER A 3 -5.05 -9.21 -8.17
C SER A 3 -5.75 -9.73 -6.91
N GLN A 4 -5.43 -9.12 -5.79
CA GLN A 4 -6.05 -9.43 -4.50
C GLN A 4 -6.69 -8.18 -3.94
N SER A 5 -7.65 -8.33 -3.03
CA SER A 5 -8.18 -7.16 -2.35
C SER A 5 -7.07 -6.51 -1.51
N ILE A 6 -7.14 -5.20 -1.37
CA ILE A 6 -6.14 -4.45 -0.59
C ILE A 6 -6.09 -4.97 0.85
N ASN A 7 -7.24 -5.28 1.44
CA ASN A 7 -7.30 -5.80 2.79
C ASN A 7 -6.66 -7.19 2.92
N GLN A 8 -6.81 -8.04 1.92
CA GLN A 8 -6.15 -9.35 1.93
C GLN A 8 -4.63 -9.20 1.90
N ILE A 9 -4.12 -8.27 1.09
CA ILE A 9 -2.69 -8.01 1.03
C ILE A 9 -2.19 -7.50 2.39
N ARG A 10 -2.90 -6.54 3.00
CA ARG A 10 -2.51 -5.99 4.30
C ARG A 10 -2.46 -7.04 5.40
N ARG A 11 -3.39 -7.99 5.41
CA ARG A 11 -3.46 -9.04 6.43
C ARG A 11 -2.29 -10.01 6.40
N ARG A 12 -1.55 -10.07 5.31
CA ARG A 12 -0.40 -10.96 5.17
C ARG A 12 0.85 -10.43 5.85
N PHE A 13 0.82 -9.17 6.29
CA PHE A 13 1.99 -8.49 6.85
C PHE A 13 1.66 -7.88 8.20
N HIS A 14 2.71 -7.66 8.98
CA HIS A 14 2.61 -7.09 10.33
C HIS A 14 3.67 -6.01 10.48
N ARG A 15 3.22 -4.82 10.88
CA ARG A 15 4.10 -3.67 11.12
C ARG A 15 5.01 -3.35 9.95
N GLU A 16 4.47 -3.45 8.74
CA GLU A 16 5.22 -3.14 7.53
C GLU A 16 4.47 -2.15 6.67
N TRP A 17 5.22 -1.35 5.94
CA TRP A 17 4.71 -0.52 4.88
C TRP A 17 4.63 -1.34 3.61
N LEU A 18 3.60 -1.10 2.83
CA LEU A 18 3.33 -1.86 1.61
C LEU A 18 3.22 -0.91 0.43
N LEU A 19 3.80 -1.31 -0.69
CA LEU A 19 3.61 -0.64 -1.97
C LEU A 19 2.81 -1.58 -2.85
N ILE A 20 1.66 -1.12 -3.30
CA ILE A 20 0.70 -1.93 -4.05
C ILE A 20 0.39 -1.21 -5.36
N VAL A 21 0.47 -1.94 -6.50
CA VAL A 21 -0.08 -1.41 -7.74
C VAL A 21 -1.59 -1.60 -7.70
N VAL A 22 -2.33 -0.52 -7.97
CA VAL A 22 -3.79 -0.54 -7.94
C VAL A 22 -4.30 -0.95 -9.32
N GLU A 23 -5.04 -2.05 -9.36
CA GLU A 23 -5.60 -2.56 -10.61
C GLU A 23 -7.08 -2.28 -10.74
N GLU A 24 -7.77 -2.06 -9.62
CA GLU A 24 -9.19 -1.78 -9.61
C GLU A 24 -9.52 -0.76 -8.53
N MET A 25 -10.28 0.26 -8.91
CA MET A 25 -10.78 1.26 -7.99
C MET A 25 -12.31 1.29 -8.01
N ASN A 26 -12.91 1.68 -6.90
CA ASN A 26 -14.34 1.96 -6.87
C ASN A 26 -14.58 3.23 -7.71
N PRO A 27 -15.40 3.17 -8.77
CA PRO A 27 -15.58 4.32 -9.66
C PRO A 27 -16.33 5.49 -9.01
N VAL A 28 -17.08 5.24 -7.96
CA VAL A 28 -17.86 6.27 -7.27
C VAL A 28 -16.99 7.00 -6.24
N THR A 29 -16.27 6.25 -5.41
CA THR A 29 -15.47 6.82 -4.31
C THR A 29 -14.01 7.02 -4.66
N THR A 30 -13.56 6.50 -5.79
CA THR A 30 -12.15 6.44 -6.20
C THR A 30 -11.25 5.74 -5.18
N THR A 31 -11.82 4.82 -4.41
CA THR A 31 -11.10 4.06 -3.41
C THR A 31 -10.46 2.82 -4.02
N PRO A 32 -9.15 2.57 -3.80
CA PRO A 32 -8.52 1.35 -4.29
C PRO A 32 -9.17 0.10 -3.69
N ARG A 33 -9.48 -0.86 -4.54
CA ARG A 33 -10.15 -2.11 -4.13
C ARG A 33 -9.26 -3.32 -4.27
N ARG A 34 -8.55 -3.43 -5.38
CA ARG A 34 -7.74 -4.59 -5.71
C ARG A 34 -6.44 -4.17 -6.34
N GLY A 35 -5.42 -4.99 -6.15
CA GLY A 35 -4.13 -4.77 -6.74
C GLY A 35 -3.20 -5.92 -6.42
N HIS A 36 -1.90 -5.71 -6.63
CA HIS A 36 -0.90 -6.67 -6.19
C HIS A 36 0.30 -5.98 -5.56
N LEU A 37 0.96 -6.70 -4.67
CA LEU A 37 2.07 -6.18 -3.89
C LEU A 37 3.31 -6.02 -4.79
N LEU A 38 3.92 -4.85 -4.72
CA LEU A 38 5.20 -4.58 -5.40
C LEU A 38 6.39 -4.63 -4.44
N ALA A 39 6.19 -4.14 -3.22
CA ALA A 39 7.25 -4.10 -2.22
C ALA A 39 6.66 -4.02 -0.82
N HIS A 40 7.41 -4.47 0.16
CA HIS A 40 7.05 -4.31 1.57
C HIS A 40 8.30 -4.11 2.40
N SER A 41 8.19 -3.34 3.47
CA SER A 41 9.31 -3.09 4.37
C SER A 41 8.80 -2.46 5.67
N PRO A 42 9.41 -2.77 6.82
CA PRO A 42 9.11 -2.03 8.05
C PRO A 42 9.63 -0.59 8.00
N ASN A 43 10.51 -0.29 7.06
CA ASN A 43 11.06 1.04 6.87
C ASN A 43 10.38 1.75 5.71
N ARG A 44 9.67 2.85 6.02
CA ARG A 44 8.94 3.62 5.02
C ARG A 44 9.84 4.18 3.91
N GLY A 45 11.08 4.51 4.24
CA GLY A 45 12.04 5.02 3.26
C GLY A 45 12.29 4.03 2.12
N ASN A 46 12.34 2.73 2.43
CA ASN A 46 12.50 1.70 1.40
C ASN A 46 11.32 1.67 0.43
N ILE A 47 10.13 1.96 0.93
CA ILE A 47 8.93 2.01 0.09
C ILE A 47 8.97 3.19 -0.86
N TYR A 48 9.43 4.36 -0.39
CA TYR A 48 9.60 5.51 -1.28
C TYR A 48 10.62 5.26 -2.38
N GLU A 49 11.71 4.58 -2.07
CA GLU A 49 12.69 4.20 -3.08
C GLU A 49 12.06 3.26 -4.12
N ALA A 50 11.27 2.30 -3.66
CA ALA A 50 10.56 1.40 -4.56
C ALA A 50 9.56 2.15 -5.45
N MET A 51 8.87 3.16 -4.90
CA MET A 51 7.93 3.98 -5.66
C MET A 51 8.59 4.64 -6.87
N LEU A 52 9.82 5.07 -6.74
CA LEU A 52 10.54 5.71 -7.84
C LEU A 52 10.70 4.78 -9.03
N ARG A 53 10.78 3.49 -8.78
CA ARG A 53 10.88 2.48 -9.86
C ARG A 53 9.55 2.26 -10.58
N TYR A 54 8.44 2.55 -9.91
CA TYR A 54 7.09 2.29 -10.42
C TYR A 54 6.28 3.57 -10.62
N ARG A 55 6.95 4.71 -10.79
CA ARG A 55 6.27 6.01 -10.86
C ARG A 55 5.30 6.18 -12.03
N LYS A 56 5.38 5.30 -13.03
CA LYS A 56 4.45 5.32 -14.17
C LYS A 56 3.18 4.51 -13.90
N LYS A 57 3.11 3.83 -12.76
CA LYS A 57 1.97 3.01 -12.38
C LYS A 57 1.18 3.70 -11.28
N LEU A 58 -0.11 3.43 -11.23
CA LEU A 58 -0.94 3.88 -10.12
C LEU A 58 -0.64 3.01 -8.91
N THR A 59 -0.01 3.59 -7.91
CA THR A 59 0.40 2.85 -6.72
C THR A 59 -0.24 3.41 -5.46
N LEU A 60 -0.34 2.55 -4.45
CA LEU A 60 -0.83 2.89 -3.12
C LEU A 60 0.25 2.53 -2.11
N VAL A 61 0.58 3.48 -1.24
CA VAL A 61 1.41 3.22 -0.07
C VAL A 61 0.48 3.13 1.14
N THR A 62 0.52 2.01 1.83
CA THR A 62 -0.33 1.80 3.00
C THR A 62 0.44 1.02 4.07
N TYR A 63 0.00 1.14 5.32
CA TYR A 63 0.55 0.35 6.41
C TYR A 63 -0.26 -0.93 6.57
N SER A 64 0.41 -2.02 6.96
CA SER A 64 -0.25 -3.32 7.08
C SER A 64 -1.25 -3.37 8.23
N ASP A 65 -0.95 -2.68 9.33
CA ASP A 65 -1.79 -2.66 10.53
C ASP A 65 -2.76 -1.48 10.50
N ASP A 66 -3.85 -1.59 11.25
CA ASP A 66 -4.84 -0.52 11.35
C ASP A 66 -4.32 0.68 12.13
N ARG A 67 -3.33 0.47 12.98
CA ARG A 67 -2.67 1.55 13.74
C ARG A 67 -1.34 1.89 13.11
N LEU A 68 -1.10 3.18 12.92
CA LEU A 68 0.19 3.66 12.43
C LEU A 68 1.27 3.43 13.50
N PRO A 69 2.55 3.30 13.07
CA PRO A 69 3.66 3.17 14.02
C PRO A 69 3.75 4.40 14.92
N PRO A 70 4.35 4.26 16.12
CA PRO A 70 4.63 5.41 16.97
C PRO A 70 5.42 6.48 16.21
N GLY A 71 5.06 7.74 16.43
CA GLY A 71 5.71 8.86 15.77
C GLY A 71 5.07 9.31 14.46
N TYR A 72 4.13 8.54 13.93
CA TYR A 72 3.38 8.94 12.74
C TYR A 72 2.02 9.46 13.18
N ALA A 73 1.91 10.77 13.31
CA ALA A 73 0.63 11.39 13.60
C ALA A 73 -0.18 11.56 12.32
N LEU A 74 -1.48 11.36 12.43
CA LEU A 74 -2.38 11.71 11.34
C LEU A 74 -2.45 13.22 11.26
N ALA A 75 -2.02 13.76 10.13
CA ALA A 75 -2.17 15.19 9.86
C ALA A 75 -3.60 15.42 9.39
N LEU A 76 -4.39 15.99 10.23
CA LEU A 76 -5.77 16.35 9.93
C LEU A 76 -5.86 17.79 9.49
#